data_fc42af3063ddfa5d67a9e16fa9fc2f24
#
_entry.id   fc42af3063ddfa5d67a9e16fa9fc2f24
#
_cell.length_a   1.000
_cell.length_b   1.000
_cell.length_c   1.000
_cell.angle_alpha   90.00
_cell.angle_beta   90.00
_cell.angle_gamma   90.00
#
_symmetry.space_group_name_H-M   'P 1'
#
loop_
_entity.id
_entity.type
_entity.pdbx_description
1 polymer ?
#
loop_
_entity_poly.entity_id
_entity_poly.type
_entity_poly.pdbx_seq_one_letter_code
_entity_poly.pdbx_strand_id
1 'polypeptide(L)'
;MSQLLPAVEIETGSGDQPECAVIWLHGLGADGHDFEPIVDELDLDDLPPIRFVFPHAPTRPVTINGGYVMRAWYDIVSPDFSQRREDAQGVHESAQQIEALIARENARGIPDQRIVLAGFSQGGAIALHSGLRHKQRLAGILALSTYVPLADTLAAEAHTANRDVPIFMAHGHGDTVIPYDFAQRSCALLQAQGYPLQWHPYFCEHTIAMEEIRDIDVWLHKVLAPNA
;
A
#
# COMPACT_ATOMS: atom_id res chain seq x y z
N MET A 1 -4.91 -1.45 22.93
CA MET A 1 -4.09 -2.12 21.91
C MET A 1 -5.03 -2.50 20.79
N SER A 2 -4.79 -2.03 19.55
CA SER A 2 -5.55 -2.48 18.39
C SER A 2 -5.36 -4.00 18.23
N GLN A 3 -6.44 -4.72 17.94
CA GLN A 3 -6.36 -6.15 17.65
C GLN A 3 -5.55 -6.35 16.37
N LEU A 4 -4.55 -7.22 16.41
CA LEU A 4 -3.75 -7.56 15.22
C LEU A 4 -4.66 -8.21 14.17
N LEU A 5 -4.57 -7.74 12.93
CA LEU A 5 -5.32 -8.32 11.82
C LEU A 5 -4.82 -9.72 11.50
N PRO A 6 -5.71 -10.69 11.22
CA PRO A 6 -5.31 -11.94 10.61
C PRO A 6 -4.74 -11.67 9.21
N ALA A 7 -3.72 -12.43 8.83
CA ALA A 7 -3.03 -12.26 7.55
C ALA A 7 -2.62 -13.61 6.98
N VAL A 8 -2.52 -13.68 5.65
CA VAL A 8 -1.75 -14.71 4.94
C VAL A 8 -0.29 -14.29 4.97
N GLU A 9 0.62 -15.23 5.21
CA GLU A 9 2.05 -14.95 5.21
C GLU A 9 2.78 -15.93 4.28
N ILE A 10 3.69 -15.39 3.46
CA ILE A 10 4.58 -16.16 2.60
C ILE A 10 6.00 -15.69 2.88
N GLU A 11 6.91 -16.64 3.09
CA GLU A 11 8.33 -16.34 3.27
C GLU A 11 9.11 -16.85 2.06
N THR A 12 9.97 -15.99 1.51
CA THR A 12 10.91 -16.37 0.44
C THR A 12 12.26 -16.80 1.01
N GLY A 13 13.07 -17.40 0.18
CA GLY A 13 14.39 -17.92 0.58
C GLY A 13 14.38 -19.37 1.08
N SER A 14 15.52 -19.97 1.19
CA SER A 14 15.69 -21.41 1.47
C SER A 14 15.78 -21.74 2.96
N GLY A 15 14.88 -21.18 3.78
CA GLY A 15 14.79 -21.48 5.22
C GLY A 15 15.57 -20.51 6.13
N ASP A 16 16.11 -19.44 5.59
CA ASP A 16 16.70 -18.35 6.35
C ASP A 16 15.59 -17.46 6.97
N GLN A 17 15.93 -16.81 8.08
CA GLN A 17 15.00 -15.88 8.71
C GLN A 17 14.77 -14.67 7.79
N PRO A 18 13.52 -14.22 7.57
CA PRO A 18 13.26 -13.03 6.79
C PRO A 18 13.97 -11.80 7.33
N GLU A 19 14.65 -11.08 6.44
CA GLU A 19 15.36 -9.83 6.73
C GLU A 19 14.56 -8.61 6.29
N CYS A 20 13.54 -8.81 5.43
CA CYS A 20 12.65 -7.79 4.92
C CYS A 20 11.20 -8.18 5.10
N ALA A 21 10.31 -7.20 5.05
CA ALA A 21 8.88 -7.46 4.97
C ALA A 21 8.20 -6.59 3.91
N VAL A 22 7.19 -7.16 3.24
CA VAL A 22 6.27 -6.44 2.39
C VAL A 22 4.87 -6.64 2.96
N ILE A 23 4.26 -5.59 3.51
CA ILE A 23 2.89 -5.62 4.00
C ILE A 23 2.01 -5.13 2.85
N TRP A 24 1.24 -6.06 2.24
CA TRP A 24 0.48 -5.80 1.01
C TRP A 24 -1.01 -5.81 1.24
N LEU A 25 -1.66 -4.67 1.03
CA LEU A 25 -3.05 -4.41 1.32
C LEU A 25 -3.93 -4.59 0.09
N HIS A 26 -4.95 -5.44 0.20
CA HIS A 26 -5.91 -5.72 -0.89
C HIS A 26 -6.90 -4.57 -1.13
N GLY A 27 -7.62 -4.61 -2.26
CA GLY A 27 -8.68 -3.68 -2.61
C GLY A 27 -10.00 -3.95 -1.87
N LEU A 28 -10.98 -3.05 -2.07
CA LEU A 28 -12.31 -3.17 -1.49
C LEU A 28 -12.99 -4.49 -1.89
N GLY A 29 -13.53 -5.21 -0.92
CA GLY A 29 -14.29 -6.45 -1.13
C GLY A 29 -13.44 -7.71 -1.32
N ALA A 30 -12.13 -7.56 -1.56
CA ALA A 30 -11.16 -8.66 -1.62
C ALA A 30 -10.69 -9.08 -0.20
N ASP A 31 -9.68 -9.90 -0.12
CA ASP A 31 -9.03 -10.31 1.13
C ASP A 31 -7.53 -10.58 0.93
N GLY A 32 -6.84 -11.09 1.96
CA GLY A 32 -5.40 -11.29 1.91
C GLY A 32 -4.94 -12.33 0.85
N HIS A 33 -5.83 -13.17 0.34
CA HIS A 33 -5.48 -14.14 -0.71
C HIS A 33 -5.45 -13.52 -2.13
N ASP A 34 -5.98 -12.30 -2.29
CA ASP A 34 -6.11 -11.64 -3.60
C ASP A 34 -4.74 -11.41 -4.27
N PHE A 35 -3.74 -11.02 -3.48
CA PHE A 35 -2.38 -10.75 -3.96
C PHE A 35 -1.36 -11.84 -3.60
N GLU A 36 -1.78 -12.92 -2.95
CA GLU A 36 -0.89 -14.04 -2.63
C GLU A 36 -0.14 -14.57 -3.88
N PRO A 37 -0.79 -14.75 -5.05
CA PRO A 37 -0.13 -15.27 -6.25
C PRO A 37 0.96 -14.37 -6.82
N ILE A 38 1.01 -13.07 -6.46
CA ILE A 38 2.01 -12.16 -7.03
C ILE A 38 3.44 -12.53 -6.62
N VAL A 39 3.60 -13.24 -5.49
CA VAL A 39 4.93 -13.66 -5.02
C VAL A 39 5.61 -14.60 -6.02
N ASP A 40 4.82 -15.46 -6.68
CA ASP A 40 5.32 -16.39 -7.69
C ASP A 40 5.65 -15.72 -9.04
N GLU A 41 5.15 -14.49 -9.26
CA GLU A 41 5.37 -13.71 -10.48
C GLU A 41 6.59 -12.76 -10.38
N LEU A 42 7.14 -12.57 -9.16
CA LEU A 42 8.31 -11.72 -8.90
C LEU A 42 9.58 -12.56 -8.91
N ASP A 43 10.65 -12.01 -9.50
CA ASP A 43 12.00 -12.60 -9.43
C ASP A 43 12.70 -12.09 -8.15
N LEU A 44 12.67 -12.88 -7.09
CA LEU A 44 13.14 -12.50 -5.77
C LEU A 44 14.48 -13.18 -5.38
N ASP A 45 15.12 -13.92 -6.31
CA ASP A 45 16.27 -14.76 -6.02
C ASP A 45 17.50 -14.00 -5.49
N ASP A 46 17.73 -12.78 -5.97
CA ASP A 46 18.85 -11.93 -5.58
C ASP A 46 18.55 -11.02 -4.38
N LEU A 47 17.35 -11.11 -3.80
CA LEU A 47 16.96 -10.35 -2.63
C LEU A 47 17.16 -11.13 -1.33
N PRO A 48 17.41 -10.44 -0.20
CA PRO A 48 17.35 -11.08 1.10
C PRO A 48 15.99 -11.74 1.34
N PRO A 49 15.89 -12.77 2.19
CA PRO A 49 14.62 -13.41 2.49
C PRO A 49 13.56 -12.40 2.93
N ILE A 50 12.39 -12.43 2.28
CA ILE A 50 11.29 -11.50 2.49
C ILE A 50 10.11 -12.23 3.12
N ARG A 51 9.46 -11.61 4.10
CA ARG A 51 8.13 -12.01 4.54
C ARG A 51 7.09 -11.11 3.89
N PHE A 52 6.29 -11.69 3.01
CA PHE A 52 5.07 -11.08 2.51
C PHE A 52 3.94 -11.28 3.52
N VAL A 53 3.29 -10.19 3.89
CA VAL A 53 2.16 -10.16 4.83
C VAL A 53 0.97 -9.59 4.09
N PHE A 54 -0.07 -10.40 3.90
CA PHE A 54 -1.32 -10.03 3.25
C PHE A 54 -2.46 -9.99 4.27
N PRO A 55 -2.67 -8.87 4.97
CA PRO A 55 -3.69 -8.79 6.00
C PRO A 55 -5.10 -8.78 5.41
N HIS A 56 -6.05 -9.37 6.14
CA HIS A 56 -7.46 -9.25 5.84
C HIS A 56 -8.03 -7.99 6.49
N ALA A 57 -8.56 -7.07 5.68
CA ALA A 57 -9.28 -5.91 6.20
C ALA A 57 -10.47 -6.35 7.07
N PRO A 58 -10.88 -5.56 8.07
CA PRO A 58 -12.12 -5.80 8.80
C PRO A 58 -13.34 -5.80 7.87
N THR A 59 -14.40 -6.51 8.26
CA THR A 59 -15.69 -6.40 7.58
C THR A 59 -16.46 -5.21 8.13
N ARG A 60 -17.01 -4.39 7.23
CA ARG A 60 -17.87 -3.24 7.58
C ARG A 60 -18.93 -3.00 6.51
N PRO A 61 -20.04 -2.34 6.83
CA PRO A 61 -20.98 -1.88 5.81
C PRO A 61 -20.28 -0.84 4.91
N VAL A 62 -20.49 -0.93 3.59
CA VAL A 62 -19.94 0.00 2.60
C VAL A 62 -21.08 0.78 1.96
N THR A 63 -21.12 2.10 2.16
CA THR A 63 -22.24 2.96 1.81
C THR A 63 -22.49 2.99 0.30
N ILE A 64 -21.46 3.12 -0.53
CA ILE A 64 -21.58 3.11 -2.00
C ILE A 64 -22.19 1.81 -2.54
N ASN A 65 -22.06 0.70 -1.81
CA ASN A 65 -22.61 -0.60 -2.14
C ASN A 65 -23.94 -0.88 -1.39
N GLY A 66 -24.70 0.17 -1.08
CA GLY A 66 -25.99 0.05 -0.41
C GLY A 66 -25.92 -0.47 1.03
N GLY A 67 -24.81 -0.31 1.70
CA GLY A 67 -24.56 -0.80 3.07
C GLY A 67 -24.23 -2.30 3.14
N TYR A 68 -23.92 -2.93 2.00
CA TYR A 68 -23.50 -4.34 2.00
C TYR A 68 -22.22 -4.51 2.84
N VAL A 69 -22.21 -5.54 3.71
CA VAL A 69 -21.08 -5.82 4.60
C VAL A 69 -20.01 -6.61 3.84
N MET A 70 -18.85 -6.02 3.70
CA MET A 70 -17.69 -6.63 3.03
C MET A 70 -16.39 -6.20 3.68
N ARG A 71 -15.27 -6.84 3.32
CA ARG A 71 -13.95 -6.39 3.74
C ARG A 71 -13.64 -5.02 3.14
N ALA A 72 -13.34 -4.06 4.01
CA ALA A 72 -13.03 -2.70 3.61
C ALA A 72 -12.13 -2.04 4.65
N TRP A 73 -11.12 -1.30 4.19
CA TRP A 73 -10.24 -0.52 5.05
C TRP A 73 -10.95 0.70 5.63
N TYR A 74 -11.84 1.33 4.86
CA TYR A 74 -12.69 2.46 5.27
C TYR A 74 -13.97 2.47 4.44
N ASP A 75 -14.97 3.25 4.86
CA ASP A 75 -16.22 3.38 4.10
C ASP A 75 -16.02 4.30 2.89
N ILE A 76 -16.62 3.95 1.77
CA ILE A 76 -16.74 4.80 0.59
C ILE A 76 -18.16 5.36 0.56
N VAL A 77 -18.29 6.65 0.91
CA VAL A 77 -19.56 7.32 1.10
C VAL A 77 -20.16 7.84 -0.22
N SER A 78 -19.30 8.18 -1.19
CA SER A 78 -19.70 8.74 -2.48
C SER A 78 -18.81 8.26 -3.62
N PRO A 79 -19.39 7.98 -4.82
CA PRO A 79 -18.62 7.69 -6.00
C PRO A 79 -18.01 8.96 -6.63
N ASP A 80 -18.44 10.16 -6.22
CA ASP A 80 -17.98 11.42 -6.77
C ASP A 80 -16.63 11.83 -6.18
N PHE A 81 -15.57 11.61 -6.96
CA PHE A 81 -14.21 11.99 -6.59
C PHE A 81 -13.99 13.52 -6.56
N SER A 82 -14.89 14.32 -7.12
CA SER A 82 -14.77 15.79 -7.13
C SER A 82 -15.28 16.45 -5.85
N GLN A 83 -16.23 15.80 -5.16
CA GLN A 83 -16.84 16.28 -3.91
C GLN A 83 -16.78 15.21 -2.81
N ARG A 84 -15.68 14.50 -2.76
CA ARG A 84 -15.54 13.33 -1.92
C ARG A 84 -15.60 13.67 -0.44
N ARG A 85 -16.61 13.13 0.22
CA ARG A 85 -16.65 13.05 1.68
C ARG A 85 -15.92 11.78 2.09
N GLU A 86 -14.74 11.92 2.68
CA GLU A 86 -13.91 10.79 3.10
C GLU A 86 -14.28 10.32 4.51
N ASP A 87 -14.21 9.01 4.73
CA ASP A 87 -14.33 8.39 6.06
C ASP A 87 -12.97 8.51 6.78
N ALA A 88 -12.69 9.70 7.32
CA ALA A 88 -11.45 9.97 8.04
C ALA A 88 -11.25 9.03 9.23
N GLN A 89 -12.33 8.66 9.93
CA GLN A 89 -12.24 7.75 11.06
C GLN A 89 -11.81 6.36 10.61
N GLY A 90 -12.43 5.79 9.57
CA GLY A 90 -12.07 4.47 9.04
C GLY A 90 -10.63 4.44 8.50
N VAL A 91 -10.17 5.53 7.84
CA VAL A 91 -8.78 5.65 7.40
C VAL A 91 -7.81 5.62 8.59
N HIS A 92 -8.08 6.38 9.65
CA HIS A 92 -7.24 6.39 10.85
C HIS A 92 -7.25 5.06 11.62
N GLU A 93 -8.42 4.40 11.72
CA GLU A 93 -8.53 3.06 12.34
C GLU A 93 -7.68 2.04 11.57
N SER A 94 -7.76 2.04 10.23
CA SER A 94 -6.95 1.17 9.39
C SER A 94 -5.46 1.48 9.52
N ALA A 95 -5.08 2.76 9.55
CA ALA A 95 -3.68 3.13 9.76
C ALA A 95 -3.14 2.60 11.10
N GLN A 96 -3.93 2.65 12.19
CA GLN A 96 -3.53 2.06 13.47
C GLN A 96 -3.35 0.54 13.41
N GLN A 97 -4.12 -0.16 12.58
CA GLN A 97 -3.97 -1.60 12.34
C GLN A 97 -2.69 -1.90 11.56
N ILE A 98 -2.34 -1.06 10.57
CA ILE A 98 -1.08 -1.19 9.83
C ILE A 98 0.12 -0.91 10.75
N GLU A 99 0.06 0.10 11.60
CA GLU A 99 1.09 0.35 12.61
C GLU A 99 1.31 -0.87 13.53
N ALA A 100 0.23 -1.58 13.90
CA ALA A 100 0.35 -2.81 14.70
C ALA A 100 1.03 -3.95 13.93
N LEU A 101 0.82 -4.05 12.59
CA LEU A 101 1.52 -5.01 11.74
C LEU A 101 3.02 -4.66 11.60
N ILE A 102 3.35 -3.40 11.40
CA ILE A 102 4.75 -2.93 11.38
C ILE A 102 5.44 -3.28 12.71
N ALA A 103 4.80 -2.95 13.84
CA ALA A 103 5.35 -3.25 15.15
C ALA A 103 5.52 -4.77 15.39
N ARG A 104 4.65 -5.60 14.82
CA ARG A 104 4.80 -7.06 14.84
C ARG A 104 6.05 -7.49 14.08
N GLU A 105 6.27 -6.96 12.89
CA GLU A 105 7.47 -7.30 12.10
C GLU A 105 8.76 -6.81 12.77
N ASN A 106 8.73 -5.63 13.41
CA ASN A 106 9.86 -5.16 14.23
C ASN A 106 10.14 -6.13 15.40
N ALA A 107 9.10 -6.60 16.09
CA ALA A 107 9.25 -7.58 17.19
C ALA A 107 9.79 -8.94 16.70
N ARG A 108 9.62 -9.26 15.40
CA ARG A 108 10.14 -10.45 14.74
C ARG A 108 11.55 -10.24 14.14
N GLY A 109 12.15 -9.07 14.38
CA GLY A 109 13.53 -8.75 14.01
C GLY A 109 13.71 -7.98 12.70
N ILE A 110 12.63 -7.59 12.01
CA ILE A 110 12.69 -6.81 10.76
C ILE A 110 12.56 -5.32 11.10
N PRO A 111 13.60 -4.49 10.92
CA PRO A 111 13.54 -3.07 11.23
C PRO A 111 12.70 -2.31 10.18
N ASP A 112 12.19 -1.13 10.54
CA ASP A 112 11.32 -0.31 9.66
C ASP A 112 11.94 -0.05 8.29
N GLN A 113 13.26 0.19 8.23
CA GLN A 113 14.00 0.45 6.99
C GLN A 113 14.03 -0.74 6.01
N ARG A 114 13.56 -1.90 6.46
CA ARG A 114 13.44 -3.13 5.68
C ARG A 114 11.98 -3.52 5.45
N ILE A 115 11.02 -2.61 5.72
CA ILE A 115 9.58 -2.82 5.52
C ILE A 115 9.08 -1.96 4.37
N VAL A 116 8.44 -2.57 3.39
CA VAL A 116 7.68 -1.93 2.33
C VAL A 116 6.20 -1.99 2.68
N LEU A 117 5.50 -0.86 2.58
CA LEU A 117 4.03 -0.84 2.56
C LEU A 117 3.54 -0.85 1.13
N ALA A 118 2.83 -1.89 0.75
CA ALA A 118 2.26 -2.07 -0.58
C ALA A 118 0.73 -2.11 -0.50
N GLY A 119 0.06 -1.71 -1.57
CA GLY A 119 -1.38 -1.88 -1.65
C GLY A 119 -1.98 -1.50 -2.99
N PHE A 120 -3.13 -2.12 -3.28
CA PHE A 120 -3.92 -1.90 -4.48
C PHE A 120 -5.23 -1.20 -4.12
N SER A 121 -5.64 -0.24 -4.93
CA SER A 121 -6.93 0.45 -4.80
C SER A 121 -7.11 1.05 -3.39
N GLN A 122 -8.12 0.65 -2.64
CA GLN A 122 -8.35 1.08 -1.26
C GLN A 122 -7.16 0.74 -0.33
N GLY A 123 -6.52 -0.42 -0.54
CA GLY A 123 -5.31 -0.81 0.20
C GLY A 123 -4.12 0.11 -0.10
N GLY A 124 -3.97 0.54 -1.36
CA GLY A 124 -2.93 1.50 -1.76
C GLY A 124 -3.11 2.87 -1.11
N ALA A 125 -4.37 3.31 -0.95
CA ALA A 125 -4.66 4.55 -0.23
C ALA A 125 -4.21 4.46 1.25
N ILE A 126 -4.46 3.33 1.92
CA ILE A 126 -3.99 3.11 3.30
C ILE A 126 -2.47 2.96 3.36
N ALA A 127 -1.83 2.30 2.39
CA ALA A 127 -0.37 2.21 2.33
C ALA A 127 0.29 3.61 2.24
N LEU A 128 -0.23 4.49 1.36
CA LEU A 128 0.21 5.89 1.28
C LEU A 128 -0.07 6.65 2.59
N HIS A 129 -1.30 6.56 3.12
CA HIS A 129 -1.66 7.28 4.34
C HIS A 129 -0.77 6.90 5.52
N SER A 130 -0.60 5.61 5.76
CA SER A 130 0.20 5.08 6.87
C SER A 130 1.70 5.36 6.67
N GLY A 131 2.24 5.03 5.49
CA GLY A 131 3.66 5.16 5.22
C GLY A 131 4.17 6.59 5.29
N LEU A 132 3.40 7.57 4.78
CA LEU A 132 3.80 8.99 4.84
C LEU A 132 3.73 9.58 6.26
N ARG A 133 2.97 8.96 7.17
CA ARG A 133 2.79 9.39 8.57
C ARG A 133 3.56 8.54 9.57
N HIS A 134 4.14 7.42 9.14
CA HIS A 134 4.90 6.53 10.01
C HIS A 134 6.14 7.23 10.59
N LYS A 135 6.42 6.96 11.88
CA LYS A 135 7.43 7.71 12.67
C LYS A 135 8.87 7.30 12.41
N GLN A 136 9.08 6.15 11.78
CA GLN A 136 10.40 5.64 11.40
C GLN A 136 10.52 5.58 9.89
N ARG A 137 11.75 5.55 9.38
CA ARG A 137 12.03 5.42 7.95
C ARG A 137 11.63 4.04 7.45
N LEU A 138 10.74 3.97 6.45
CA LEU A 138 10.40 2.74 5.76
C LEU A 138 11.33 2.49 4.54
N ALA A 139 11.38 1.25 4.06
CA ALA A 139 12.08 0.91 2.82
C ALA A 139 11.45 1.57 1.60
N GLY A 140 10.11 1.58 1.53
CA GLY A 140 9.38 2.17 0.42
C GLY A 140 7.87 2.06 0.55
N ILE A 141 7.16 2.71 -0.38
CA ILE A 141 5.70 2.64 -0.50
C ILE A 141 5.36 2.26 -1.95
N LEU A 142 4.57 1.20 -2.13
CA LEU A 142 4.06 0.72 -3.41
C LEU A 142 2.55 0.98 -3.47
N ALA A 143 2.13 1.90 -4.33
CA ALA A 143 0.76 2.41 -4.39
C ALA A 143 0.15 2.17 -5.79
N LEU A 144 -0.69 1.13 -5.92
CA LEU A 144 -1.19 0.62 -7.18
C LEU A 144 -2.66 0.98 -7.37
N SER A 145 -3.01 1.56 -8.53
CA SER A 145 -4.38 1.94 -8.92
C SER A 145 -5.13 2.68 -7.81
N THR A 146 -4.53 3.73 -7.24
CA THR A 146 -4.98 4.37 -6.00
C THR A 146 -4.82 5.90 -6.01
N TYR A 147 -5.04 6.51 -4.86
CA TYR A 147 -4.97 7.96 -4.62
C TYR A 147 -4.52 8.25 -3.17
N VAL A 148 -4.18 9.51 -2.90
CA VAL A 148 -3.86 9.97 -1.53
C VAL A 148 -5.17 10.28 -0.78
N PRO A 149 -5.54 9.51 0.25
CA PRO A 149 -6.69 9.83 1.09
C PRO A 149 -6.34 10.94 2.08
N LEU A 150 -7.33 11.72 2.51
CA LEU A 150 -7.18 12.84 3.43
C LEU A 150 -6.03 13.78 3.00
N ALA A 151 -6.00 14.12 1.71
CA ALA A 151 -4.92 14.88 1.09
C ALA A 151 -4.70 16.24 1.75
N ASP A 152 -5.78 16.87 2.23
CA ASP A 152 -5.73 18.21 2.86
C ASP A 152 -4.96 18.19 4.20
N THR A 153 -4.90 17.06 4.89
CA THR A 153 -4.18 16.93 6.17
C THR A 153 -2.73 16.51 6.00
N LEU A 154 -2.35 15.99 4.81
CA LEU A 154 -1.04 15.39 4.57
C LEU A 154 0.12 16.33 4.96
N ALA A 155 0.09 17.57 4.53
CA ALA A 155 1.18 18.50 4.79
C ALA A 155 1.43 18.78 6.30
N ALA A 156 0.36 18.69 7.10
CA ALA A 156 0.44 18.89 8.56
C ALA A 156 0.80 17.61 9.33
N GLU A 157 0.47 16.43 8.77
CA GLU A 157 0.57 15.15 9.47
C GLU A 157 1.73 14.27 8.99
N ALA A 158 2.27 14.55 7.80
CA ALA A 158 3.39 13.78 7.26
C ALA A 158 4.61 13.83 8.18
N HIS A 159 5.20 12.65 8.44
CA HIS A 159 6.34 12.56 9.33
C HIS A 159 7.67 12.75 8.57
N THR A 160 8.59 13.50 9.14
CA THR A 160 9.88 13.84 8.51
C THR A 160 10.76 12.63 8.24
N ALA A 161 10.61 11.54 8.99
CA ALA A 161 11.35 10.29 8.78
C ALA A 161 11.12 9.67 7.39
N ASN A 162 9.96 9.91 6.77
CA ASN A 162 9.60 9.40 5.46
C ASN A 162 9.55 10.48 4.37
N ARG A 163 10.22 11.63 4.58
CA ARG A 163 10.25 12.72 3.60
C ARG A 163 10.90 12.32 2.27
N ASP A 164 11.83 11.39 2.32
CA ASP A 164 12.59 10.87 1.18
C ASP A 164 12.29 9.39 0.91
N VAL A 165 11.19 8.84 1.47
CA VAL A 165 10.79 7.46 1.21
C VAL A 165 10.54 7.25 -0.29
N PRO A 166 11.15 6.23 -0.93
CA PRO A 166 10.84 5.91 -2.32
C PRO A 166 9.37 5.52 -2.47
N ILE A 167 8.69 6.13 -3.43
CA ILE A 167 7.30 5.82 -3.75
C ILE A 167 7.24 5.33 -5.18
N PHE A 168 6.68 4.14 -5.39
CA PHE A 168 6.24 3.66 -6.69
C PHE A 168 4.73 3.83 -6.76
N MET A 169 4.25 4.59 -7.72
CA MET A 169 2.83 4.79 -7.93
C MET A 169 2.45 4.44 -9.37
N ALA A 170 1.50 3.52 -9.53
CA ALA A 170 1.07 3.01 -10.83
C ALA A 170 -0.43 3.14 -11.02
N HIS A 171 -0.86 3.32 -12.28
CA HIS A 171 -2.28 3.45 -12.60
C HIS A 171 -2.61 3.10 -14.05
N GLY A 172 -3.78 2.47 -14.26
CA GLY A 172 -4.31 2.17 -15.58
C GLY A 172 -4.95 3.38 -16.24
N HIS A 173 -4.62 3.67 -17.50
CA HIS A 173 -5.29 4.73 -18.27
C HIS A 173 -6.79 4.52 -18.45
N GLY A 174 -7.22 3.24 -18.53
CA GLY A 174 -8.62 2.85 -18.69
C GLY A 174 -9.36 2.59 -17.38
N ASP A 175 -8.79 2.97 -16.24
CA ASP A 175 -9.40 2.73 -14.93
C ASP A 175 -10.72 3.50 -14.78
N THR A 176 -11.82 2.75 -14.70
CA THR A 176 -13.18 3.28 -14.52
C THR A 176 -13.63 3.29 -13.06
N VAL A 177 -12.88 2.66 -12.16
CA VAL A 177 -13.16 2.61 -10.71
C VAL A 177 -12.56 3.82 -10.02
N ILE A 178 -11.28 4.09 -10.25
CA ILE A 178 -10.59 5.31 -9.81
C ILE A 178 -10.13 6.04 -11.06
N PRO A 179 -10.76 7.16 -11.43
CA PRO A 179 -10.41 7.88 -12.66
C PRO A 179 -8.92 8.25 -12.71
N TYR A 180 -8.30 8.04 -13.85
CA TYR A 180 -6.88 8.31 -14.09
C TYR A 180 -6.46 9.73 -13.64
N ASP A 181 -7.26 10.74 -13.96
CA ASP A 181 -7.00 12.12 -13.57
C ASP A 181 -6.99 12.33 -12.05
N PHE A 182 -7.73 11.50 -11.31
CA PHE A 182 -7.74 11.58 -9.85
C PHE A 182 -6.46 11.01 -9.25
N ALA A 183 -5.98 9.89 -9.75
CA ALA A 183 -4.67 9.35 -9.38
C ALA A 183 -3.52 10.28 -9.78
N GLN A 184 -3.61 10.89 -10.98
CA GLN A 184 -2.62 11.85 -11.45
C GLN A 184 -2.54 13.10 -10.57
N ARG A 185 -3.68 13.61 -10.05
CA ARG A 185 -3.67 14.69 -9.05
C ARG A 185 -2.97 14.29 -7.76
N SER A 186 -3.16 13.05 -7.30
CA SER A 186 -2.44 12.52 -6.13
C SER A 186 -0.94 12.43 -6.37
N CYS A 187 -0.52 11.97 -7.55
CA CYS A 187 0.87 11.97 -7.98
C CYS A 187 1.47 13.40 -7.96
N ALA A 188 0.79 14.35 -8.59
CA ALA A 188 1.22 15.75 -8.63
C ALA A 188 1.33 16.39 -7.24
N LEU A 189 0.41 16.06 -6.33
CA LEU A 189 0.46 16.51 -4.94
C LEU A 189 1.74 16.01 -4.24
N LEU A 190 2.05 14.72 -4.34
CA LEU A 190 3.24 14.13 -3.72
C LEU A 190 4.52 14.71 -4.30
N GLN A 191 4.58 14.88 -5.63
CA GLN A 191 5.71 15.52 -6.30
C GLN A 191 5.91 16.98 -5.88
N ALA A 192 4.82 17.75 -5.77
CA ALA A 192 4.86 19.13 -5.30
C ALA A 192 5.33 19.25 -3.84
N GLN A 193 5.11 18.22 -3.02
CA GLN A 193 5.64 18.13 -1.67
C GLN A 193 7.09 17.59 -1.61
N GLY A 194 7.69 17.25 -2.76
CA GLY A 194 9.10 16.85 -2.87
C GLY A 194 9.39 15.39 -2.56
N TYR A 195 8.38 14.50 -2.59
CA TYR A 195 8.61 13.06 -2.44
C TYR A 195 9.30 12.47 -3.67
N PRO A 196 10.28 11.54 -3.51
CA PRO A 196 10.92 10.83 -4.61
C PRO A 196 9.97 9.76 -5.16
N LEU A 197 9.02 10.20 -6.00
CA LEU A 197 7.96 9.38 -6.56
C LEU A 197 8.25 9.01 -8.01
N GLN A 198 8.12 7.72 -8.34
CA GLN A 198 8.07 7.19 -9.69
C GLN A 198 6.61 7.00 -10.08
N TRP A 199 6.19 7.61 -11.21
CA TRP A 199 4.85 7.48 -11.75
C TRP A 199 4.87 6.58 -12.99
N HIS A 200 4.09 5.50 -12.95
CA HIS A 200 4.02 4.48 -13.98
C HIS A 200 2.57 4.32 -14.50
N PRO A 201 2.22 4.94 -15.63
CA PRO A 201 0.93 4.72 -16.29
C PRO A 201 0.97 3.49 -17.20
N TYR A 202 -0.10 2.66 -17.16
CA TYR A 202 -0.23 1.47 -18.01
C TYR A 202 -1.52 1.50 -18.84
N PHE A 203 -1.53 0.77 -19.96
CA PHE A 203 -2.73 0.61 -20.80
C PHE A 203 -3.60 -0.56 -20.29
N CYS A 204 -4.16 -0.41 -19.12
CA CYS A 204 -5.08 -1.36 -18.50
C CYS A 204 -6.24 -0.62 -17.81
N GLU A 205 -7.22 -1.38 -17.35
CA GLU A 205 -8.32 -0.92 -16.50
C GLU A 205 -7.89 -0.93 -15.02
N HIS A 206 -8.85 -1.15 -14.06
CA HIS A 206 -8.58 -1.26 -12.62
C HIS A 206 -7.98 -2.63 -12.28
N THR A 207 -6.74 -2.86 -12.70
CA THR A 207 -6.01 -4.12 -12.53
C THR A 207 -4.51 -3.86 -12.59
N ILE A 208 -3.69 -4.87 -12.29
CA ILE A 208 -2.24 -4.84 -12.45
C ILE A 208 -1.86 -5.47 -13.79
N ALA A 209 -1.10 -4.74 -14.61
CA ALA A 209 -0.60 -5.23 -15.88
C ALA A 209 0.67 -6.09 -15.70
N MET A 210 0.96 -6.99 -16.65
CA MET A 210 2.19 -7.80 -16.61
C MET A 210 3.48 -6.95 -16.66
N GLU A 211 3.44 -5.84 -17.39
CA GLU A 211 4.55 -4.89 -17.41
C GLU A 211 4.74 -4.22 -16.04
N GLU A 212 3.64 -3.92 -15.35
CA GLU A 212 3.66 -3.34 -14.01
C GLU A 212 4.32 -4.28 -13.00
N ILE A 213 4.06 -5.60 -13.07
CA ILE A 213 4.70 -6.59 -12.19
C ILE A 213 6.23 -6.57 -12.38
N ARG A 214 6.72 -6.46 -13.62
CA ARG A 214 8.16 -6.36 -13.90
C ARG A 214 8.79 -5.06 -13.35
N ASP A 215 8.06 -3.95 -13.45
CA ASP A 215 8.54 -2.68 -12.92
C ASP A 215 8.52 -2.67 -11.38
N ILE A 216 7.53 -3.33 -10.76
CA ILE A 216 7.48 -3.59 -9.30
C ILE A 216 8.69 -4.41 -8.86
N ASP A 217 9.00 -5.47 -9.59
CA ASP A 217 10.14 -6.33 -9.32
C ASP A 217 11.46 -5.54 -9.31
N VAL A 218 11.73 -4.78 -10.37
CA VAL A 218 12.90 -3.89 -10.46
C VAL A 218 12.93 -2.88 -9.31
N TRP A 219 11.78 -2.34 -8.93
CA TRP A 219 11.70 -1.38 -7.84
C TRP A 219 11.95 -2.03 -6.47
N LEU A 220 11.43 -3.24 -6.21
CA LEU A 220 11.68 -3.99 -4.99
C LEU A 220 13.18 -4.29 -4.83
N HIS A 221 13.87 -4.70 -5.89
CA HIS A 221 15.32 -4.88 -5.90
C HIS A 221 16.05 -3.59 -5.48
N LYS A 222 15.62 -2.43 -5.97
CA LYS A 222 16.23 -1.15 -5.63
C LYS A 222 16.07 -0.77 -4.16
N VAL A 223 14.92 -1.07 -3.54
CA VAL A 223 14.60 -0.61 -2.17
C VAL A 223 14.93 -1.65 -1.10
N LEU A 224 15.03 -2.94 -1.46
CA LEU A 224 15.31 -4.04 -0.54
C LEU A 224 16.68 -4.67 -0.72
N ALA A 225 17.48 -4.25 -1.72
CA ALA A 225 18.84 -4.74 -1.86
C ALA A 225 19.63 -4.57 -0.56
N PRO A 226 20.60 -5.47 -0.27
CA PRO A 226 21.53 -5.25 0.82
C PRO A 226 22.23 -3.90 0.63
N ASN A 227 22.33 -3.10 1.70
CA ASN A 227 23.14 -1.89 1.63
C ASN A 227 24.58 -2.30 1.27
N ALA A 228 25.07 -1.84 0.11
CA ALA A 228 26.44 -1.99 -0.30
C ALA A 228 27.40 -1.16 0.58
#